data_b19576096f4d210c52a14ccf78aff0f1
#
_entry.id   b19576096f4d210c52a14ccf78aff0f1
#
_cell.length_a   1.000
_cell.length_b   1.000
_cell.length_c   1.000
_cell.angle_alpha   90.00
_cell.angle_beta   90.00
_cell.angle_gamma   90.00
#
_symmetry.space_group_name_H-M   'P 1'
#
loop_
_entity.id
_entity.type
_entity.pdbx_description
1 polymer ?
#
loop_
_entity_poly.entity_id
_entity_poly.type
_entity_poly.pdbx_seq_one_letter_code
_entity_poly.pdbx_strand_id
1 'polypeptide(L)'
;MRLVLILLLSLTLFSCDNFINTNQDQGVNQVPEHLLSQEEFTNMLIDSYFVEAAIRQEVGKGANGEDMSRYFYPQLFEKYHITEQDFKDNIKYYARNPELMQQIQTDMVNRLAIKEEELTNQSSD
;
A
#
# COMPACT_ATOMS: atom_id res chain seq x y z
N MET A 1 -40.68 -23.25 -18.63
CA MET A 1 -39.80 -23.14 -17.45
C MET A 1 -38.31 -23.29 -17.75
N ARG A 2 -37.85 -24.24 -18.59
CA ARG A 2 -36.43 -24.39 -18.94
C ARG A 2 -35.84 -23.17 -19.71
N LEU A 3 -36.60 -22.58 -20.63
CA LEU A 3 -36.16 -21.38 -21.40
C LEU A 3 -36.00 -20.12 -20.54
N VAL A 4 -36.86 -19.94 -19.52
CA VAL A 4 -36.78 -18.79 -18.59
C VAL A 4 -35.57 -18.93 -17.67
N LEU A 5 -35.20 -20.16 -17.29
CA LEU A 5 -34.04 -20.44 -16.45
C LEU A 5 -32.72 -20.18 -17.20
N ILE A 6 -32.68 -20.49 -18.50
CA ILE A 6 -31.51 -20.21 -19.37
C ILE A 6 -31.36 -18.67 -19.59
N LEU A 7 -32.48 -17.95 -19.75
CA LEU A 7 -32.46 -16.52 -19.93
C LEU A 7 -32.02 -15.77 -18.66
N LEU A 8 -32.37 -16.27 -17.47
CA LEU A 8 -31.93 -15.73 -16.20
C LEU A 8 -30.45 -15.99 -15.91
N LEU A 9 -29.89 -17.13 -16.39
CA LEU A 9 -28.48 -17.45 -16.23
C LEU A 9 -27.57 -16.65 -17.14
N SER A 10 -28.09 -16.15 -18.28
CA SER A 10 -27.29 -15.32 -19.22
C SER A 10 -27.15 -13.85 -18.78
N LEU A 11 -27.97 -13.36 -17.84
CA LEU A 11 -27.91 -11.99 -17.33
C LEU A 11 -26.84 -11.76 -16.26
N THR A 12 -26.23 -12.82 -15.71
CA THR A 12 -25.24 -12.68 -14.64
C THR A 12 -23.80 -12.52 -15.13
N LEU A 13 -23.55 -12.56 -16.45
CA LEU A 13 -22.20 -12.48 -17.03
C LEU A 13 -21.81 -11.07 -17.50
N PHE A 14 -22.67 -10.05 -17.34
CA PHE A 14 -22.39 -8.69 -17.81
C PHE A 14 -22.07 -7.66 -16.71
N SER A 15 -21.63 -8.09 -15.52
CA SER A 15 -21.42 -7.18 -14.40
C SER A 15 -19.94 -7.10 -13.94
N CYS A 16 -18.99 -6.95 -14.88
CA CYS A 16 -17.60 -6.66 -14.52
C CYS A 16 -16.89 -5.64 -15.41
N ASP A 17 -17.62 -4.77 -16.11
CA ASP A 17 -16.99 -3.83 -17.05
C ASP A 17 -17.32 -2.36 -16.81
N ASN A 18 -17.21 -1.83 -15.59
CA ASN A 18 -17.28 -0.36 -15.45
C ASN A 18 -16.64 0.19 -14.17
N PHE A 19 -15.51 -0.37 -13.71
CA PHE A 19 -14.73 0.30 -12.66
C PHE A 19 -13.36 0.77 -13.13
N ILE A 20 -13.13 0.88 -14.41
CA ILE A 20 -12.00 1.65 -14.92
C ILE A 20 -12.55 3.05 -15.23
N ASN A 21 -12.58 3.89 -14.22
CA ASN A 21 -12.78 5.31 -14.41
C ASN A 21 -11.52 5.86 -15.13
N THR A 22 -11.57 5.84 -16.47
CA THR A 22 -10.57 6.44 -17.35
C THR A 22 -10.68 7.96 -17.30
N ASN A 23 -10.40 8.55 -16.14
CA ASN A 23 -10.07 9.94 -16.07
C ASN A 23 -8.56 10.09 -16.12
N GLN A 24 -8.09 10.26 -17.36
CA GLN A 24 -6.85 10.93 -17.75
C GLN A 24 -5.57 10.45 -17.04
N ASP A 25 -5.07 9.35 -17.56
CA ASP A 25 -3.65 9.04 -17.45
C ASP A 25 -2.86 9.93 -18.45
N GLN A 26 -2.82 11.21 -18.19
CA GLN A 26 -1.92 12.17 -18.86
C GLN A 26 -0.63 12.36 -18.04
N GLY A 27 -0.16 11.32 -17.38
CA GLY A 27 1.07 11.34 -16.61
C GLY A 27 1.99 10.14 -16.86
N VAL A 28 1.87 9.48 -18.01
CA VAL A 28 2.45 8.15 -18.28
C VAL A 28 3.98 8.08 -18.18
N ASN A 29 4.70 9.22 -18.12
CA ASN A 29 6.18 9.21 -18.05
C ASN A 29 6.78 10.29 -17.13
N GLN A 30 6.01 10.88 -16.21
CA GLN A 30 6.61 11.87 -15.32
C GLN A 30 7.24 11.20 -14.10
N VAL A 31 8.52 11.45 -13.90
CA VAL A 31 9.20 11.16 -12.64
C VAL A 31 8.62 12.11 -11.59
N PRO A 32 8.20 11.63 -10.41
CA PRO A 32 7.74 12.49 -9.33
C PRO A 32 8.75 13.58 -8.98
N GLU A 33 8.29 14.77 -8.61
CA GLU A 33 9.18 15.88 -8.18
C GLU A 33 10.00 15.47 -6.97
N HIS A 34 9.38 14.76 -6.02
CA HIS A 34 10.01 14.20 -4.83
C HIS A 34 10.06 12.67 -4.93
N LEU A 35 10.85 12.17 -5.93
CA LEU A 35 11.08 10.75 -6.06
C LEU A 35 12.08 10.28 -5.00
N LEU A 36 11.63 9.40 -4.11
CA LEU A 36 12.50 8.67 -3.20
C LEU A 36 13.38 7.68 -3.97
N SER A 37 14.62 7.49 -3.55
CA SER A 37 15.45 6.40 -4.03
C SER A 37 14.79 5.04 -3.72
N GLN A 38 15.19 3.98 -4.41
CA GLN A 38 14.66 2.64 -4.14
C GLN A 38 14.83 2.23 -2.67
N GLU A 39 15.97 2.57 -2.06
CA GLU A 39 16.26 2.27 -0.67
C GLU A 39 15.34 3.06 0.29
N GLU A 40 15.20 4.37 0.08
CA GLU A 40 14.31 5.21 0.89
C GLU A 40 12.85 4.77 0.75
N PHE A 41 12.43 4.45 -0.47
CA PHE A 41 11.07 3.95 -0.73
C PHE A 41 10.82 2.60 -0.04
N THR A 42 11.80 1.67 -0.07
CA THR A 42 11.72 0.40 0.67
C THR A 42 11.60 0.65 2.18
N ASN A 43 12.43 1.53 2.73
CA ASN A 43 12.38 1.89 4.16
C ASN A 43 11.03 2.51 4.54
N MET A 44 10.50 3.39 3.70
CA MET A 44 9.20 4.02 3.91
C MET A 44 8.05 2.99 3.86
N LEU A 45 8.10 1.99 2.98
CA LEU A 45 7.13 0.90 2.96
C LEU A 45 7.19 0.04 4.23
N ILE A 46 8.40 -0.23 4.76
CA ILE A 46 8.58 -0.92 6.04
C ILE A 46 7.97 -0.11 7.18
N ASP A 47 8.27 1.19 7.25
CA ASP A 47 7.71 2.06 8.28
C ASP A 47 6.18 2.20 8.17
N SER A 48 5.64 2.27 6.95
CA SER A 48 4.19 2.28 6.74
C SER A 48 3.52 0.99 7.23
N TYR A 49 4.19 -0.16 7.10
CA TYR A 49 3.73 -1.43 7.67
C TYR A 49 3.62 -1.35 9.20
N PHE A 50 4.60 -0.72 9.88
CA PHE A 50 4.54 -0.51 11.33
C PHE A 50 3.47 0.49 11.72
N VAL A 51 3.27 1.56 10.95
CA VAL A 51 2.17 2.51 11.15
C VAL A 51 0.82 1.79 11.07
N GLU A 52 0.61 0.96 10.06
CA GLU A 52 -0.62 0.17 9.92
C GLU A 52 -0.82 -0.83 11.07
N ALA A 53 0.26 -1.43 11.57
CA ALA A 53 0.20 -2.32 12.73
C ALA A 53 -0.19 -1.55 14.00
N ALA A 54 0.37 -0.36 14.22
CA ALA A 54 0.04 0.51 15.35
C ALA A 54 -1.43 0.97 15.29
N ILE A 55 -1.90 1.39 14.12
CA ILE A 55 -3.31 1.76 13.91
C ILE A 55 -4.23 0.60 14.27
N ARG A 56 -3.96 -0.60 13.75
CA ARG A 56 -4.75 -1.81 14.06
C ARG A 56 -4.76 -2.14 15.54
N GLN A 57 -3.64 -1.97 16.24
CA GLN A 57 -3.56 -2.18 17.68
C GLN A 57 -4.44 -1.20 18.45
N GLU A 58 -4.41 0.08 18.12
CA GLU A 58 -5.24 1.10 18.77
C GLU A 58 -6.73 0.91 18.47
N VAL A 59 -7.08 0.57 17.23
CA VAL A 59 -8.46 0.20 16.85
C VAL A 59 -8.94 -1.03 17.64
N GLY A 60 -8.08 -2.02 17.87
CA GLY A 60 -8.38 -3.18 18.71
C GLY A 60 -8.65 -2.82 20.17
N LYS A 61 -8.19 -1.67 20.66
CA LYS A 61 -8.48 -1.08 21.98
C LYS A 61 -9.69 -0.15 21.97
N GLY A 62 -10.35 0.05 20.82
CA GLY A 62 -11.56 0.85 20.67
C GLY A 62 -11.34 2.27 20.12
N ALA A 63 -10.13 2.60 19.66
CA ALA A 63 -9.87 3.88 19.00
C ALA A 63 -10.51 3.96 17.60
N ASN A 64 -10.80 5.19 17.14
CA ASN A 64 -11.26 5.42 15.78
C ASN A 64 -10.10 5.30 14.80
N GLY A 65 -10.23 4.44 13.77
CA GLY A 65 -9.15 4.19 12.79
C GLY A 65 -8.77 5.40 11.95
N GLU A 66 -9.74 6.26 11.61
CA GLU A 66 -9.48 7.49 10.85
C GLU A 66 -8.68 8.49 11.68
N ASP A 67 -9.00 8.65 12.96
CA ASP A 67 -8.27 9.52 13.87
C ASP A 67 -6.84 9.02 14.08
N MET A 68 -6.64 7.70 14.19
CA MET A 68 -5.31 7.10 14.30
C MET A 68 -4.51 7.27 13.02
N SER A 69 -5.12 7.13 11.84
CA SER A 69 -4.47 7.39 10.57
C SER A 69 -4.02 8.85 10.45
N ARG A 70 -4.89 9.80 10.82
CA ARG A 70 -4.57 11.24 10.87
C ARG A 70 -3.46 11.57 11.86
N TYR A 71 -3.26 10.77 12.88
CA TYR A 71 -2.19 10.95 13.87
C TYR A 71 -0.86 10.37 13.40
N PHE A 72 -0.83 9.15 12.85
CA PHE A 72 0.41 8.44 12.54
C PHE A 72 0.99 8.79 11.16
N TYR A 73 0.17 8.91 10.11
CA TYR A 73 0.68 9.15 8.76
C TYR A 73 1.44 10.47 8.58
N PRO A 74 1.03 11.61 9.16
CA PRO A 74 1.81 12.83 9.08
C PRO A 74 3.23 12.68 9.63
N GLN A 75 3.41 11.91 10.69
CA GLN A 75 4.74 11.64 11.28
C GLN A 75 5.61 10.79 10.34
N LEU A 76 5.00 9.82 9.63
CA LEU A 76 5.69 9.05 8.60
C LEU A 76 6.16 9.97 7.46
N PHE A 77 5.29 10.83 6.95
CA PHE A 77 5.63 11.71 5.84
C PHE A 77 6.69 12.75 6.23
N GLU A 78 6.61 13.29 7.44
CA GLU A 78 7.62 14.22 7.98
C GLU A 78 9.00 13.54 8.05
N LYS A 79 9.09 12.29 8.49
CA LYS A 79 10.35 11.52 8.56
C LYS A 79 11.06 11.44 7.21
N TYR A 80 10.31 11.33 6.12
CA TYR A 80 10.84 11.21 4.76
C TYR A 80 10.84 12.54 3.99
N HIS A 81 10.44 13.65 4.64
CA HIS A 81 10.34 15.00 4.04
C HIS A 81 9.48 15.02 2.77
N ILE A 82 8.37 14.29 2.78
CA ILE A 82 7.43 14.18 1.66
C ILE A 82 6.01 14.53 2.11
N THR A 83 5.16 14.80 1.14
CA THR A 83 3.72 14.93 1.34
C THR A 83 2.99 13.61 1.13
N GLU A 84 1.72 13.54 1.53
CA GLU A 84 0.84 12.40 1.18
C GLU A 84 0.73 12.20 -0.33
N GLN A 85 0.75 13.30 -1.11
CA GLN A 85 0.71 13.21 -2.56
C GLN A 85 2.00 12.61 -3.13
N ASP A 86 3.17 13.03 -2.62
CA ASP A 86 4.46 12.45 -3.02
C ASP A 86 4.51 10.95 -2.71
N PHE A 87 3.97 10.53 -1.56
CA PHE A 87 3.85 9.10 -1.22
C PHE A 87 3.06 8.33 -2.27
N LYS A 88 1.87 8.83 -2.65
CA LYS A 88 1.03 8.23 -3.68
C LYS A 88 1.72 8.18 -5.05
N ASP A 89 2.45 9.22 -5.39
CA ASP A 89 3.14 9.31 -6.68
C ASP A 89 4.38 8.41 -6.73
N ASN A 90 5.10 8.24 -5.62
CA ASN A 90 6.17 7.25 -5.48
C ASN A 90 5.62 5.82 -5.65
N ILE A 91 4.50 5.47 -4.99
CA ILE A 91 3.84 4.16 -5.18
C ILE A 91 3.51 3.94 -6.66
N LYS A 92 2.88 4.90 -7.33
CA LYS A 92 2.54 4.78 -8.75
C LYS A 92 3.78 4.63 -9.63
N TYR A 93 4.84 5.39 -9.33
CA TYR A 93 6.10 5.32 -10.10
C TYR A 93 6.72 3.92 -10.02
N TYR A 94 6.92 3.40 -8.82
CA TYR A 94 7.54 2.08 -8.63
C TYR A 94 6.63 0.94 -9.12
N ALA A 95 5.31 1.06 -8.99
CA ALA A 95 4.35 0.06 -9.48
C ALA A 95 4.33 -0.09 -11.00
N ARG A 96 4.82 0.89 -11.76
CA ARG A 96 4.94 0.80 -13.23
C ARG A 96 6.04 -0.15 -13.70
N ASN A 97 7.00 -0.48 -12.85
CA ASN A 97 8.04 -1.45 -13.12
C ASN A 97 7.86 -2.68 -12.21
N PRO A 98 7.18 -3.74 -12.68
CA PRO A 98 6.88 -4.92 -11.87
C PRO A 98 8.14 -5.62 -11.34
N GLU A 99 9.23 -5.64 -12.11
CA GLU A 99 10.49 -6.28 -11.69
C GLU A 99 11.12 -5.50 -10.54
N LEU A 100 11.16 -4.18 -10.64
CA LEU A 100 11.69 -3.31 -9.59
C LEU A 100 10.81 -3.38 -8.33
N MET A 101 9.49 -3.35 -8.48
CA MET A 101 8.57 -3.50 -7.36
C MET A 101 8.73 -4.86 -6.67
N GLN A 102 8.95 -5.94 -7.42
CA GLN A 102 9.22 -7.25 -6.86
C GLN A 102 10.53 -7.28 -6.05
N GLN A 103 11.58 -6.62 -6.52
CA GLN A 103 12.84 -6.48 -5.78
C GLN A 103 12.63 -5.72 -4.46
N ILE A 104 11.90 -4.60 -4.50
CA ILE A 104 11.54 -3.79 -3.33
C ILE A 104 10.76 -4.64 -2.31
N GLN A 105 9.74 -5.36 -2.76
CA GLN A 105 8.94 -6.22 -1.89
C GLN A 105 9.76 -7.36 -1.27
N THR A 106 10.66 -7.95 -2.04
CA THR A 106 11.56 -9.02 -1.54
C THR A 106 12.51 -8.46 -0.47
N ASP A 107 13.11 -7.31 -0.70
CA ASP A 107 13.98 -6.64 0.26
C ASP A 107 13.23 -6.24 1.53
N MET A 108 12.02 -5.69 1.38
CA MET A 108 11.14 -5.37 2.51
C MET A 108 10.86 -6.59 3.39
N VAL A 109 10.47 -7.72 2.78
CA VAL A 109 10.18 -8.97 3.53
C VAL A 109 11.41 -9.48 4.25
N ASN A 110 12.58 -9.46 3.61
CA ASN A 110 13.84 -9.90 4.23
C ASN A 110 14.21 -9.03 5.43
N ARG A 111 14.10 -7.70 5.32
CA ARG A 111 14.40 -6.77 6.42
C ARG A 111 13.41 -6.92 7.58
N LEU A 112 12.13 -7.14 7.29
CA LEU A 112 11.12 -7.40 8.32
C LEU A 112 11.41 -8.71 9.07
N ALA A 113 11.80 -9.78 8.36
CA ALA A 113 12.15 -11.07 8.99
C ALA A 113 13.37 -10.94 9.92
N ILE A 114 14.41 -10.21 9.51
CA ILE A 114 15.58 -9.95 10.36
C ILE A 114 15.17 -9.18 11.61
N LYS A 115 14.32 -8.17 11.47
CA LYS A 115 13.86 -7.36 12.60
C LYS A 115 12.99 -8.15 13.58
N GLU A 116 12.18 -9.07 13.09
CA GLU A 116 11.39 -9.98 13.91
C GLU A 116 12.31 -10.92 14.72
N GLU A 117 13.34 -11.47 14.09
CA GLU A 117 14.34 -12.32 14.78
C GLU A 117 15.08 -11.55 15.88
N GLU A 118 15.52 -10.32 15.61
CA GLU A 118 16.19 -9.47 16.60
C GLU A 118 15.29 -9.20 17.83
N LEU A 119 14.02 -8.87 17.61
CA LEU A 119 13.06 -8.62 18.69
C LEU A 119 12.77 -9.88 19.51
N THR A 120 12.68 -11.03 18.86
CA THR A 120 12.46 -12.32 19.54
C THR A 120 13.64 -12.69 20.44
N ASN A 121 14.87 -12.46 19.96
CA ASN A 121 16.08 -12.74 20.73
C ASN A 121 16.21 -11.80 21.95
N GLN A 122 15.83 -10.52 21.81
CA GLN A 122 15.85 -9.56 22.92
C GLN A 122 14.80 -9.84 24.01
N SER A 123 13.70 -10.50 23.67
CA SER A 123 12.64 -10.84 24.63
C SER A 123 12.89 -12.14 25.39
N SER A 124 13.96 -12.87 25.04
CA SER A 124 14.32 -14.17 25.64
C SER A 124 15.42 -14.06 26.71
N ASP A 125 15.99 -12.87 26.92
CA ASP A 125 16.96 -12.53 27.98
C ASP A 125 16.26 -11.76 29.10
#